data_070f5bcbcf618804c2c13b4dbfb9c57e
#
_entry.id   070f5bcbcf618804c2c13b4dbfb9c57e
#
_cell.length_a   1.000
_cell.length_b   1.000
_cell.length_c   1.000
_cell.angle_alpha   90.00
_cell.angle_beta   90.00
_cell.angle_gamma   90.00
#
_symmetry.space_group_name_H-M   'P 1'
#
loop_
_entity.id
_entity.type
_entity.pdbx_description
1 polymer ?
#
loop_
_entity_poly.entity_id
_entity_poly.type
_entity_poly.pdbx_seq_one_letter_code
_entity_poly.pdbx_strand_id
1 'polypeptide(L)'
;MSYAGINKGTTLLTAAMLLGATRAGAADALRAELSESQPELRDPYARSIPDMYPKAYRWAPEMEEIVEFLGDDPAARLIFQGMAALCRRLAADQVGEQAEVRSLDVFIARLTEPT
;
A
#
# COMPACT_ATOMS: atom_id res chain seq x y z
N MET A 1 -8.23 15.21 -7.65
CA MET A 1 -8.87 14.14 -6.86
C MET A 1 -8.77 12.76 -7.53
N SER A 2 -9.26 12.64 -8.72
CA SER A 2 -9.30 11.34 -9.40
C SER A 2 -7.92 10.73 -9.60
N TYR A 3 -6.97 11.51 -10.09
CA TYR A 3 -5.60 11.02 -10.28
C TYR A 3 -4.95 10.62 -8.96
N ALA A 4 -5.08 11.46 -7.93
CA ALA A 4 -4.53 11.16 -6.61
C ALA A 4 -5.12 9.88 -6.04
N GLY A 5 -6.43 9.66 -6.25
CA GLY A 5 -7.10 8.44 -5.82
C GLY A 5 -6.51 7.20 -6.48
N ILE A 6 -6.27 7.26 -7.79
CA ILE A 6 -5.65 6.14 -8.50
C ILE A 6 -4.20 5.94 -8.06
N ASN A 7 -3.41 7.00 -8.06
CA ASN A 7 -1.98 6.90 -7.78
C ASN A 7 -1.69 6.44 -6.35
N LYS A 8 -2.28 7.11 -5.37
CA LYS A 8 -2.09 6.77 -3.96
C LYS A 8 -2.84 5.50 -3.60
N GLY A 9 -4.04 5.32 -4.19
CA GLY A 9 -4.84 4.12 -3.99
C GLY A 9 -4.12 2.86 -4.46
N THR A 10 -3.44 2.92 -5.59
CA THR A 10 -2.66 1.79 -6.10
C THR A 10 -1.56 1.39 -5.12
N THR A 11 -0.83 2.36 -4.56
CA THR A 11 0.20 2.10 -3.56
C THR A 11 -0.39 1.46 -2.30
N LEU A 12 -1.50 2.01 -1.81
CA LEU A 12 -2.16 1.50 -0.60
C LEU A 12 -2.75 0.11 -0.80
N LEU A 13 -3.39 -0.13 -1.94
CA LEU A 13 -3.93 -1.44 -2.27
C LEU A 13 -2.82 -2.49 -2.29
N THR A 14 -1.71 -2.16 -2.93
CA THR A 14 -0.56 -3.06 -3.01
C THR A 14 -0.01 -3.34 -1.62
N ALA A 15 0.23 -2.31 -0.81
CA ALA A 15 0.72 -2.47 0.56
C ALA A 15 -0.19 -3.38 1.38
N ALA A 16 -1.51 -3.19 1.28
CA ALA A 16 -2.48 -4.03 1.98
C ALA A 16 -2.34 -5.51 1.61
N MET A 17 -2.16 -5.79 0.31
CA MET A 17 -2.03 -7.16 -0.16
C MET A 17 -0.70 -7.79 0.22
N LEU A 18 0.39 -7.02 0.19
CA LEU A 18 1.70 -7.52 0.62
C LEU A 18 1.69 -7.86 2.12
N LEU A 19 1.08 -7.02 2.94
CA LEU A 19 0.93 -7.27 4.37
C LEU A 19 0.04 -8.50 4.63
N GLY A 20 -1.07 -8.60 3.91
CA GLY A 20 -1.97 -9.74 4.02
C GLY A 20 -1.31 -11.05 3.64
N ALA A 21 -0.57 -11.06 2.53
CA ALA A 21 0.16 -12.25 2.09
C ALA A 21 1.21 -12.66 3.11
N THR A 22 1.92 -11.69 3.69
CA THR A 22 2.94 -11.97 4.70
C THR A 22 2.31 -12.61 5.94
N ARG A 23 1.18 -12.06 6.43
CA ARG A 23 0.48 -12.66 7.58
C ARG A 23 -0.03 -14.06 7.29
N ALA A 24 -0.43 -14.33 6.05
CA ALA A 24 -0.94 -15.63 5.65
C ALA A 24 0.14 -16.67 5.33
N GLY A 25 1.42 -16.28 5.41
CA GLY A 25 2.53 -17.16 5.05
C GLY A 25 2.70 -17.34 3.55
N ALA A 26 2.15 -16.43 2.72
CA ALA A 26 2.16 -16.53 1.27
C ALA A 26 3.07 -15.51 0.59
N ALA A 27 3.94 -14.84 1.34
CA ALA A 27 4.80 -13.79 0.78
C ALA A 27 5.72 -14.31 -0.33
N ASP A 28 6.33 -15.46 -0.13
CA ASP A 28 7.25 -16.03 -1.13
C ASP A 28 6.53 -16.38 -2.42
N ALA A 29 5.34 -16.99 -2.32
CA ALA A 29 4.55 -17.35 -3.49
C ALA A 29 4.07 -16.10 -4.24
N LEU A 30 3.63 -15.07 -3.52
CA LEU A 30 3.20 -13.82 -4.15
C LEU A 30 4.37 -13.15 -4.86
N ARG A 31 5.53 -13.10 -4.22
CA ARG A 31 6.73 -12.51 -4.80
C ARG A 31 7.15 -13.21 -6.09
N ALA A 32 7.12 -14.53 -6.07
CA ALA A 32 7.46 -15.34 -7.26
C ALA A 32 6.48 -15.04 -8.40
N GLU A 33 5.19 -14.96 -8.11
CA GLU A 33 4.16 -14.67 -9.11
C GLU A 33 4.32 -13.26 -9.68
N LEU A 34 4.57 -12.27 -8.84
CA LEU A 34 4.80 -10.89 -9.31
C LEU A 34 6.01 -10.82 -10.23
N SER A 35 7.09 -11.51 -9.86
CA SER A 35 8.33 -11.51 -10.66
C SER A 35 8.13 -12.16 -12.02
N GLU A 36 7.29 -13.19 -12.10
CA GLU A 36 7.01 -13.90 -13.34
C GLU A 36 5.98 -13.18 -14.20
N SER A 37 4.86 -12.78 -13.58
CA SER A 37 3.71 -12.26 -14.33
C SER A 37 3.77 -10.77 -14.60
N GLN A 38 4.36 -9.99 -13.70
CA GLN A 38 4.37 -8.53 -13.79
C GLN A 38 5.73 -7.95 -13.36
N PRO A 39 6.83 -8.36 -14.02
CA PRO A 39 8.16 -7.89 -13.64
C PRO A 39 8.32 -6.37 -13.74
N GLU A 40 7.52 -5.72 -14.60
CA GLU A 40 7.54 -4.26 -14.77
C GLU A 40 7.05 -3.49 -13.55
N LEU A 41 6.34 -4.14 -12.63
CA LEU A 41 5.86 -3.49 -11.40
C LEU A 41 6.89 -3.49 -10.28
N ARG A 42 7.96 -4.25 -10.43
CA ARG A 42 9.00 -4.40 -9.40
C ARG A 42 9.58 -3.05 -8.97
N ASP A 43 10.10 -2.29 -9.92
CA ASP A 43 10.74 -1.01 -9.62
C ASP A 43 9.75 0.05 -9.15
N PRO A 44 8.55 0.21 -9.78
CA PRO A 44 7.55 1.12 -9.25
C PRO A 44 7.16 0.83 -7.80
N TYR A 45 6.94 -0.43 -7.44
CA TYR A 45 6.57 -0.80 -6.07
C TYR A 45 7.72 -0.56 -5.10
N ALA A 46 8.95 -0.86 -5.52
CA ALA A 46 10.12 -0.64 -4.69
C ALA A 46 10.33 0.83 -4.33
N ARG A 47 9.85 1.75 -5.17
CA ARG A 47 9.90 3.19 -4.91
C ARG A 47 8.68 3.69 -4.16
N SER A 48 7.48 3.35 -4.63
CA SER A 48 6.24 3.95 -4.13
C SER A 48 5.91 3.53 -2.70
N ILE A 49 6.15 2.27 -2.35
CA ILE A 49 5.78 1.77 -1.04
C ILE A 49 6.63 2.41 0.07
N PRO A 50 7.97 2.36 0.02
CA PRO A 50 8.76 3.06 1.05
C PRO A 50 8.58 4.59 1.04
N ASP A 51 8.38 5.18 -0.12
CA ASP A 51 8.15 6.62 -0.24
C ASP A 51 6.88 7.07 0.50
N MET A 52 5.91 6.18 0.64
CA MET A 52 4.66 6.44 1.34
C MET A 52 4.84 6.56 2.86
N TYR A 53 5.77 5.83 3.48
CA TYR A 53 5.84 5.73 4.94
C TYR A 53 5.83 7.09 5.65
N PRO A 54 6.71 8.04 5.30
CA PRO A 54 6.71 9.34 5.99
C PRO A 54 5.54 10.23 5.59
N LYS A 55 4.78 9.85 4.56
CA LYS A 55 3.66 10.63 4.04
C LYS A 55 2.29 10.09 4.47
N ALA A 56 2.25 8.90 5.06
CA ALA A 56 0.98 8.23 5.37
C ALA A 56 0.08 9.08 6.28
N TYR A 57 0.67 9.81 7.23
CA TYR A 57 -0.11 10.66 8.14
C TYR A 57 -0.91 11.73 7.42
N ARG A 58 -0.38 12.29 6.33
CA ARG A 58 -1.09 13.33 5.57
C ARG A 58 -1.94 12.75 4.44
N TRP A 59 -1.68 11.51 4.04
CA TRP A 59 -2.54 10.84 3.05
C TRP A 59 -3.89 10.47 3.64
N ALA A 60 -3.98 10.22 4.95
CA ALA A 60 -5.25 9.86 5.58
C ALA A 60 -6.34 10.91 5.33
N PRO A 61 -6.12 12.21 5.64
CA PRO A 61 -7.14 13.22 5.31
C PRO A 61 -7.36 13.38 3.80
N GLU A 62 -6.35 13.15 2.96
CA GLU A 62 -6.53 13.17 1.50
C GLU A 62 -7.49 12.05 1.06
N MET A 63 -7.39 10.86 1.65
CA MET A 63 -8.31 9.76 1.35
C MET A 63 -9.74 10.12 1.78
N GLU A 64 -9.90 10.81 2.90
CA GLU A 64 -11.19 11.27 3.37
C GLU A 64 -11.80 12.31 2.42
N GLU A 65 -10.98 13.19 1.85
CA GLU A 65 -11.43 14.14 0.82
C GLU A 65 -11.90 13.40 -0.43
N ILE A 66 -11.25 12.32 -0.80
CA ILE A 66 -11.68 11.48 -1.93
C ILE A 66 -13.03 10.84 -1.62
N VAL A 67 -13.26 10.40 -0.38
CA VAL A 67 -14.56 9.87 0.05
C VAL A 67 -15.66 10.90 -0.23
N GLU A 68 -15.44 12.16 0.16
CA GLU A 68 -16.42 13.23 -0.08
C GLU A 68 -16.60 13.49 -1.58
N PHE A 69 -15.52 13.49 -2.35
CA PHE A 69 -15.56 13.65 -3.80
C PHE A 69 -16.42 12.58 -4.48
N LEU A 70 -16.38 11.34 -3.98
CA LEU A 70 -17.13 10.22 -4.57
C LEU A 70 -18.63 10.30 -4.38
N GLY A 71 -19.12 11.16 -3.46
CA GLY A 71 -20.55 11.51 -3.37
C GLY A 71 -21.44 10.32 -3.05
N ASP A 72 -22.36 9.99 -3.96
CA ASP A 72 -23.42 9.01 -3.74
C ASP A 72 -23.06 7.58 -4.16
N ASP A 73 -21.77 7.25 -4.16
CA ASP A 73 -21.30 5.90 -4.47
C ASP A 73 -20.83 5.19 -3.19
N PRO A 74 -21.73 4.47 -2.49
CA PRO A 74 -21.37 3.86 -1.20
C PRO A 74 -20.21 2.85 -1.30
N ALA A 75 -20.16 2.08 -2.38
CA ALA A 75 -19.11 1.07 -2.55
C ALA A 75 -17.74 1.73 -2.72
N ALA A 76 -17.64 2.75 -3.57
CA ALA A 76 -16.38 3.46 -3.78
C ALA A 76 -15.95 4.20 -2.51
N ARG A 77 -16.91 4.79 -1.78
CA ARG A 77 -16.63 5.45 -0.51
C ARG A 77 -16.03 4.48 0.51
N LEU A 78 -16.56 3.26 0.61
CA LEU A 78 -16.02 2.24 1.51
C LEU A 78 -14.57 1.88 1.17
N ILE A 79 -14.23 1.81 -0.10
CA ILE A 79 -12.84 1.54 -0.52
C ILE A 79 -11.90 2.61 0.06
N PHE A 80 -12.22 3.88 -0.15
CA PHE A 80 -11.34 4.96 0.28
C PHE A 80 -11.41 5.24 1.79
N GLN A 81 -12.52 4.92 2.44
CA GLN A 81 -12.59 4.91 3.91
C GLN A 81 -11.62 3.88 4.49
N GLY A 82 -11.56 2.69 3.87
CA GLY A 82 -10.58 1.67 4.25
C GLY A 82 -9.14 2.12 4.01
N MET A 83 -8.90 2.82 2.91
CA MET A 83 -7.57 3.37 2.61
C MET A 83 -7.15 4.43 3.63
N ALA A 84 -8.09 5.29 4.06
CA ALA A 84 -7.80 6.26 5.10
C ALA A 84 -7.42 5.57 6.42
N ALA A 85 -8.14 4.51 6.77
CA ALA A 85 -7.84 3.72 7.97
C ALA A 85 -6.47 3.06 7.88
N LEU A 86 -6.12 2.51 6.71
CA LEU A 86 -4.81 1.92 6.48
C LEU A 86 -3.70 2.96 6.60
N CYS A 87 -3.89 4.16 6.05
CA CYS A 87 -2.93 5.26 6.18
C CYS A 87 -2.68 5.60 7.65
N ARG A 88 -3.73 5.69 8.46
CA ARG A 88 -3.59 5.98 9.89
C ARG A 88 -2.81 4.88 10.60
N ARG A 89 -3.09 3.62 10.26
CA ARG A 89 -2.38 2.47 10.85
C ARG A 89 -0.90 2.48 10.48
N LEU A 90 -0.58 2.72 9.22
CA LEU A 90 0.82 2.78 8.76
C LEU A 90 1.56 3.98 9.34
N ALA A 91 0.88 5.13 9.47
CA ALA A 91 1.46 6.31 10.09
C ALA A 91 1.83 6.05 11.56
N ALA A 92 0.94 5.39 12.31
CA ALA A 92 1.21 5.02 13.70
C ALA A 92 2.35 4.01 13.79
N ASP A 93 2.39 3.03 12.89
CA ASP A 93 3.46 2.03 12.83
C ASP A 93 4.82 2.67 12.52
N GLN A 94 4.84 3.65 11.62
CA GLN A 94 6.07 4.33 11.20
C GLN A 94 6.78 5.01 12.37
N VAL A 95 6.02 5.63 13.28
CA VAL A 95 6.58 6.31 14.45
C VAL A 95 6.57 5.43 15.70
N GLY A 96 6.05 4.21 15.60
CA GLY A 96 5.96 3.26 16.68
C GLY A 96 6.93 2.10 16.50
N GLU A 97 6.40 0.87 16.56
CA GLU A 97 7.22 -0.34 16.51
C GLU A 97 7.78 -0.66 15.14
N GLN A 98 7.20 -0.12 14.07
CA GLN A 98 7.60 -0.32 12.68
C GLN A 98 7.50 -1.78 12.22
N ALA A 99 6.62 -2.58 12.83
CA ALA A 99 6.46 -3.98 12.48
C ALA A 99 5.96 -4.16 11.04
N GLU A 100 4.95 -3.37 10.64
CA GLU A 100 4.39 -3.45 9.29
C GLU A 100 5.34 -2.82 8.26
N VAL A 101 5.97 -1.70 8.60
CA VAL A 101 6.95 -1.05 7.73
C VAL A 101 8.11 -1.99 7.45
N ARG A 102 8.63 -2.68 8.44
CA ARG A 102 9.71 -3.66 8.26
C ARG A 102 9.25 -4.85 7.41
N SER A 103 8.03 -5.30 7.61
CA SER A 103 7.46 -6.39 6.80
C SER A 103 7.40 -6.02 5.33
N LEU A 104 6.96 -4.81 5.02
CA LEU A 104 6.93 -4.29 3.66
C LEU A 104 8.36 -4.15 3.09
N ASP A 105 9.30 -3.62 3.87
CA ASP A 105 10.68 -3.48 3.45
C ASP A 105 11.34 -4.82 3.13
N VAL A 106 11.07 -5.85 3.92
CA VAL A 106 11.59 -7.19 3.66
C VAL A 106 11.02 -7.74 2.36
N PHE A 107 9.72 -7.57 2.14
CA PHE A 107 9.10 -8.03 0.89
C PHE A 107 9.73 -7.34 -0.32
N ILE A 108 9.87 -6.02 -0.26
CA ILE A 108 10.43 -5.22 -1.35
C ILE A 108 11.90 -5.60 -1.61
N ALA A 109 12.69 -5.76 -0.56
CA ALA A 109 14.11 -6.13 -0.71
C ALA A 109 14.25 -7.46 -1.44
N ARG A 110 13.43 -8.45 -1.10
CA ARG A 110 13.45 -9.76 -1.76
C ARG A 110 12.89 -9.71 -3.17
N LEU A 111 11.90 -8.85 -3.41
CA LEU A 111 11.33 -8.68 -4.75
C LEU A 111 12.36 -8.13 -5.73
N THR A 112 13.26 -7.27 -5.26
CA THR A 112 14.27 -6.62 -6.10
C THR A 112 15.62 -7.37 -6.12
N GLU A 113 15.74 -8.49 -5.41
CA GLU A 113 16.94 -9.31 -5.47
C GLU A 113 17.12 -9.91 -6.88
N PRO A 114 18.36 -9.97 -7.39
CA PRO A 114 18.64 -10.68 -8.65
C PRO A 114 18.31 -12.17 -8.52
N THR A 115 17.71 -12.72 -9.54
CA THR A 115 17.42 -14.16 -9.60
C THR A 115 18.61 -14.98 -10.02
#